data_4f850515e457972c96b877dc0b0f4649
#
_entry.id   4f850515e457972c96b877dc0b0f4649
#
_cell.length_a   1.000
_cell.length_b   1.000
_cell.length_c   1.000
_cell.angle_alpha   90.00
_cell.angle_beta   90.00
_cell.angle_gamma   90.00
#
_symmetry.space_group_name_H-M   'P 1'
#
loop_
_entity.id
_entity.type
_entity.pdbx_description
1 polymer ?
#
loop_
_entity_poly.entity_id
_entity_poly.type
_entity_poly.pdbx_seq_one_letter_code
_entity_poly.pdbx_strand_id
1 'polypeptide(L)'
;MLSWVSKIIKGIVIALGFILPGISGGVLAAILGIYERMIRFLAHPFKNLKEDILYFLPVAIGMLLGIGLFSYPIEYLLEHYQVYVLWSFAGAIIGTVPSLVKEATQDSERDKVDLIWFWVTFIVSGIGLYALNFVVGSLNASFTSFILAGALLALGILVPGLSPSNLLLILGLYTPMLTGFKTFDLFGTFLPIGIGAAATLIIFSKLMDYALRVYHSRVYHFIIAIVLSSTLLILIPNAGNAESINYSGLSLVSYVIVAFFFALGIWLGIWMSQLEDKYK
;
A
#
# COMPACT_ATOMS: atom_id res chain seq x y z
N MET A 1 31.24 6.06 4.84
CA MET A 1 30.75 4.66 5.00
C MET A 1 29.54 4.61 5.91
N LEU A 2 29.57 5.10 7.15
CA LEU A 2 28.41 5.07 8.07
C LEU A 2 27.13 5.68 7.47
N SER A 3 27.21 6.75 6.68
CA SER A 3 26.04 7.37 6.02
C SER A 3 25.40 6.48 4.93
N TRP A 4 26.18 5.66 4.24
CA TRP A 4 25.64 4.71 3.25
C TRP A 4 24.93 3.53 3.91
N VAL A 5 25.56 2.92 4.91
CA VAL A 5 24.94 1.83 5.68
C VAL A 5 23.64 2.27 6.32
N SER A 6 23.60 3.46 6.95
CA SER A 6 22.37 4.02 7.51
C SER A 6 21.27 4.18 6.46
N LYS A 7 21.61 4.64 5.24
CA LYS A 7 20.62 4.78 4.15
C LYS A 7 20.13 3.43 3.62
N ILE A 8 21.01 2.42 3.55
CA ILE A 8 20.60 1.04 3.21
C ILE A 8 19.61 0.52 4.25
N ILE A 9 19.92 0.66 5.55
CA ILE A 9 19.01 0.23 6.63
C ILE A 9 17.66 0.96 6.53
N LYS A 10 17.67 2.27 6.29
CA LYS A 10 16.44 3.04 6.07
C LYS A 10 15.65 2.49 4.87
N GLY A 11 16.31 2.16 3.78
CA GLY A 11 15.69 1.54 2.62
C GLY A 11 15.04 0.18 2.96
N ILE A 12 15.73 -0.67 3.73
CA ILE A 12 15.20 -1.96 4.20
C ILE A 12 13.91 -1.76 5.01
N VAL A 13 13.88 -0.78 5.91
CA VAL A 13 12.69 -0.48 6.71
C VAL A 13 11.57 0.07 5.85
N ILE A 14 11.86 0.96 4.90
CA ILE A 14 10.85 1.50 3.97
C ILE A 14 10.22 0.38 3.12
N ALA A 15 10.99 -0.64 2.75
CA ALA A 15 10.48 -1.80 2.01
C ALA A 15 9.29 -2.50 2.70
N LEU A 16 9.26 -2.53 4.03
CA LEU A 16 8.11 -3.06 4.79
C LEU A 16 6.81 -2.34 4.43
N GLY A 17 6.86 -1.02 4.24
CA GLY A 17 5.69 -0.24 3.87
C GLY A 17 5.18 -0.47 2.44
N PHE A 18 5.99 -1.10 1.58
CA PHE A 18 5.57 -1.52 0.24
C PHE A 18 5.01 -2.95 0.22
N ILE A 19 5.48 -3.79 1.14
CA ILE A 19 5.09 -5.19 1.20
C ILE A 19 3.87 -5.36 2.12
N LEU A 20 3.89 -4.76 3.32
CA LEU A 20 2.84 -4.97 4.31
C LEU A 20 1.61 -4.09 4.03
N PRO A 21 0.43 -4.68 3.80
CA PRO A 21 -0.82 -3.93 3.77
C PRO A 21 -1.06 -3.19 5.10
N GLY A 22 -1.57 -1.96 5.01
CA GLY A 22 -1.83 -1.12 6.18
C GLY A 22 -0.64 -0.33 6.72
N ILE A 23 0.56 -0.53 6.15
CA ILE A 23 1.73 0.28 6.45
C ILE A 23 2.10 1.06 5.20
N SER A 24 2.10 2.38 5.28
CA SER A 24 2.48 3.23 4.15
C SER A 24 4.00 3.38 4.07
N GLY A 25 4.58 3.04 2.90
CA GLY A 25 6.00 3.28 2.64
C GLY A 25 6.37 4.76 2.71
N GLY A 26 5.44 5.65 2.34
CA GLY A 26 5.60 7.10 2.46
C GLY A 26 5.75 7.55 3.92
N VAL A 27 4.94 6.99 4.83
CA VAL A 27 5.02 7.24 6.28
C VAL A 27 6.37 6.81 6.83
N LEU A 28 6.83 5.60 6.48
CA LEU A 28 8.17 5.14 6.90
C LEU A 28 9.28 6.03 6.35
N ALA A 29 9.16 6.48 5.10
CA ALA A 29 10.11 7.42 4.53
C ALA A 29 10.10 8.78 5.25
N ALA A 30 8.94 9.27 5.70
CA ALA A 30 8.81 10.51 6.48
C ALA A 30 9.48 10.37 7.85
N ILE A 31 9.15 9.33 8.61
CA ILE A 31 9.76 9.03 9.92
C ILE A 31 11.29 8.94 9.83
N LEU A 32 11.79 8.36 8.73
CA LEU A 32 13.22 8.20 8.49
C LEU A 32 13.90 9.42 7.87
N GLY A 33 13.16 10.52 7.64
CA GLY A 33 13.67 11.79 7.11
C GLY A 33 14.11 11.72 5.63
N ILE A 34 13.46 10.85 4.84
CA ILE A 34 13.75 10.65 3.41
C ILE A 34 12.67 11.29 2.54
N TYR A 35 11.44 11.38 3.04
CA TYR A 35 10.25 11.73 2.27
C TYR A 35 10.33 13.09 1.58
N GLU A 36 10.68 14.16 2.30
CA GLU A 36 10.74 15.52 1.72
C GLU A 36 11.73 15.60 0.55
N ARG A 37 12.90 14.96 0.69
CA ARG A 37 13.88 14.94 -0.39
C ARG A 37 13.38 14.11 -1.57
N MET A 38 12.68 13.02 -1.30
CA MET A 38 12.08 12.16 -2.32
C MET A 38 11.02 12.93 -3.12
N ILE A 39 10.11 13.65 -2.46
CA ILE A 39 9.09 14.46 -3.13
C ILE A 39 9.73 15.57 -3.97
N ARG A 40 10.76 16.27 -3.44
CA ARG A 40 11.49 17.29 -4.21
C ARG A 40 12.19 16.71 -5.45
N PHE A 41 12.79 15.54 -5.34
CA PHE A 41 13.40 14.83 -6.46
C PHE A 41 12.35 14.42 -7.50
N LEU A 42 11.21 13.87 -7.10
CA LEU A 42 10.11 13.48 -8.00
C LEU A 42 9.50 14.69 -8.73
N ALA A 43 9.39 15.83 -8.03
CA ALA A 43 8.86 17.07 -8.61
C ALA A 43 9.84 17.72 -9.62
N HIS A 44 11.15 17.61 -9.37
CA HIS A 44 12.19 18.25 -10.19
C HIS A 44 13.40 17.33 -10.41
N PRO A 45 13.25 16.20 -11.14
CA PRO A 45 14.24 15.14 -11.18
C PRO A 45 15.59 15.56 -11.80
N PHE A 46 15.59 16.60 -12.64
CA PHE A 46 16.81 17.06 -13.32
C PHE A 46 17.53 18.20 -12.60
N LYS A 47 16.99 18.77 -11.51
CA LYS A 47 17.57 19.95 -10.85
C LYS A 47 18.89 19.64 -10.14
N ASN A 48 18.95 18.51 -9.41
CA ASN A 48 20.12 18.06 -8.65
C ASN A 48 20.39 16.56 -8.92
N LEU A 49 20.24 16.11 -10.17
CA LEU A 49 20.22 14.70 -10.55
C LEU A 49 21.37 13.88 -9.98
N LYS A 50 22.62 14.38 -10.09
CA LYS A 50 23.82 13.66 -9.61
C LYS A 50 23.82 13.48 -8.09
N GLU A 51 23.47 14.51 -7.35
CA GLU A 51 23.45 14.48 -5.88
C GLU A 51 22.31 13.60 -5.37
N ASP A 52 21.15 13.66 -6.02
CA ASP A 52 19.98 12.88 -5.64
C ASP A 52 20.13 11.40 -6.00
N ILE A 53 20.72 11.07 -7.15
CA ILE A 53 21.07 9.68 -7.46
C ILE A 53 22.03 9.12 -6.41
N LEU A 54 23.11 9.82 -6.06
CA LEU A 54 24.05 9.37 -5.04
C LEU A 54 23.43 9.26 -3.64
N TYR A 55 22.39 10.06 -3.38
CA TYR A 55 21.65 9.98 -2.13
C TYR A 55 20.69 8.79 -2.09
N PHE A 56 19.90 8.57 -3.17
CA PHE A 56 18.88 7.55 -3.21
C PHE A 56 19.40 6.17 -3.59
N LEU A 57 20.58 6.07 -4.23
CA LEU A 57 21.15 4.78 -4.60
C LEU A 57 21.29 3.79 -3.42
N PRO A 58 21.87 4.16 -2.26
CA PRO A 58 21.92 3.27 -1.12
C PRO A 58 20.52 2.97 -0.52
N VAL A 59 19.59 3.92 -0.59
CA VAL A 59 18.21 3.70 -0.15
C VAL A 59 17.54 2.67 -1.07
N ALA A 60 17.68 2.82 -2.40
CA ALA A 60 17.14 1.88 -3.38
C ALA A 60 17.73 0.47 -3.22
N ILE A 61 19.04 0.36 -3.01
CA ILE A 61 19.69 -0.93 -2.69
C ILE A 61 19.07 -1.53 -1.43
N GLY A 62 18.89 -0.72 -0.37
CA GLY A 62 18.24 -1.16 0.86
C GLY A 62 16.80 -1.61 0.64
N MET A 63 16.02 -0.90 -0.18
CA MET A 63 14.65 -1.29 -0.53
C MET A 63 14.62 -2.64 -1.28
N LEU A 64 15.50 -2.85 -2.26
CA LEU A 64 15.58 -4.12 -2.97
C LEU A 64 15.95 -5.29 -2.04
N LEU A 65 16.92 -5.07 -1.15
CA LEU A 65 17.30 -6.06 -0.13
C LEU A 65 16.13 -6.33 0.85
N GLY A 66 15.45 -5.29 1.31
CA GLY A 66 14.31 -5.42 2.21
C GLY A 66 13.13 -6.12 1.55
N ILE A 67 12.81 -5.80 0.30
CA ILE A 67 11.79 -6.49 -0.48
C ILE A 67 12.12 -7.98 -0.57
N GLY A 68 13.34 -8.36 -0.97
CA GLY A 68 13.74 -9.75 -1.05
C GLY A 68 13.72 -10.46 0.33
N LEU A 69 14.18 -9.79 1.38
CA LEU A 69 14.23 -10.32 2.74
C LEU A 69 12.84 -10.59 3.33
N PHE A 70 11.89 -9.67 3.13
CA PHE A 70 10.56 -9.76 3.73
C PHE A 70 9.54 -10.51 2.87
N SER A 71 9.75 -10.62 1.56
CA SER A 71 8.81 -11.31 0.67
C SER A 71 8.62 -12.77 1.06
N TYR A 72 9.69 -13.51 1.36
CA TYR A 72 9.59 -14.90 1.77
C TYR A 72 8.80 -15.14 3.06
N PRO A 73 9.09 -14.45 4.19
CA PRO A 73 8.28 -14.58 5.39
C PRO A 73 6.80 -14.24 5.20
N ILE A 74 6.51 -13.19 4.44
CA ILE A 74 5.11 -12.76 4.20
C ILE A 74 4.38 -13.76 3.31
N GLU A 75 5.00 -14.25 2.24
CA GLU A 75 4.44 -15.30 1.38
C GLU A 75 4.14 -16.56 2.21
N TYR A 76 5.11 -17.04 3.02
CA TYR A 76 4.94 -18.18 3.90
C TYR A 76 3.78 -18.00 4.90
N LEU A 77 3.68 -16.82 5.51
CA LEU A 77 2.60 -16.50 6.44
C LEU A 77 1.23 -16.48 5.75
N LEU A 78 1.14 -15.94 4.54
CA LEU A 78 -0.11 -15.97 3.75
C LEU A 78 -0.49 -17.38 3.31
N GLU A 79 0.48 -18.21 2.97
CA GLU A 79 0.22 -19.60 2.56
C GLU A 79 -0.30 -20.46 3.73
N HIS A 80 0.30 -20.31 4.93
CA HIS A 80 0.01 -21.18 6.06
C HIS A 80 -0.93 -20.58 7.11
N TYR A 81 -1.02 -19.25 7.20
CA TYR A 81 -1.74 -18.52 8.24
C TYR A 81 -2.60 -17.39 7.69
N GLN A 82 -3.13 -17.56 6.47
CA GLN A 82 -3.82 -16.54 5.68
C GLN A 82 -4.84 -15.73 6.49
N VAL A 83 -5.74 -16.40 7.21
CA VAL A 83 -6.82 -15.74 7.96
C VAL A 83 -6.28 -14.78 9.00
N TYR A 84 -5.31 -15.21 9.80
CA TYR A 84 -4.71 -14.38 10.84
C TYR A 84 -3.96 -13.17 10.26
N VAL A 85 -3.26 -13.39 9.16
CA VAL A 85 -2.49 -12.35 8.47
C VAL A 85 -3.42 -11.31 7.84
N LEU A 86 -4.45 -11.74 7.09
CA LEU A 86 -5.39 -10.81 6.45
C LEU A 86 -6.20 -10.00 7.47
N TRP A 87 -6.61 -10.61 8.58
CA TRP A 87 -7.28 -9.88 9.67
C TRP A 87 -6.32 -8.91 10.37
N SER A 88 -5.05 -9.28 10.55
CA SER A 88 -4.02 -8.37 11.06
C SER A 88 -3.83 -7.16 10.14
N PHE A 89 -3.77 -7.39 8.82
CA PHE A 89 -3.68 -6.33 7.81
C PHE A 89 -4.91 -5.42 7.82
N ALA A 90 -6.11 -6.01 7.83
CA ALA A 90 -7.36 -5.25 7.94
C ALA A 90 -7.38 -4.39 9.21
N GLY A 91 -6.94 -4.94 10.34
CA GLY A 91 -6.78 -4.18 11.59
C GLY A 91 -5.82 -3.00 11.42
N ALA A 92 -4.64 -3.23 10.85
CA ALA A 92 -3.65 -2.17 10.64
C ALA A 92 -4.21 -1.03 9.76
N ILE A 93 -4.91 -1.36 8.69
CA ILE A 93 -5.56 -0.38 7.82
C ILE A 93 -6.64 0.40 8.58
N ILE A 94 -7.52 -0.28 9.30
CA ILE A 94 -8.56 0.38 10.12
C ILE A 94 -7.94 1.30 11.17
N GLY A 95 -6.80 0.88 11.76
CA GLY A 95 -6.04 1.70 12.70
C GLY A 95 -5.50 3.01 12.11
N THR A 96 -5.29 3.09 10.78
CA THR A 96 -4.84 4.34 10.12
C THR A 96 -5.99 5.28 9.75
N VAL A 97 -7.26 4.80 9.72
CA VAL A 97 -8.42 5.59 9.30
C VAL A 97 -8.60 6.90 10.11
N PRO A 98 -8.43 6.92 11.45
CA PRO A 98 -8.55 8.17 12.21
C PRO A 98 -7.58 9.27 11.73
N SER A 99 -6.36 8.91 11.37
CA SER A 99 -5.39 9.86 10.81
C SER A 99 -5.80 10.37 9.44
N LEU A 100 -6.31 9.51 8.56
CA LEU A 100 -6.84 9.91 7.26
C LEU A 100 -8.06 10.85 7.39
N VAL A 101 -8.94 10.59 8.36
CA VAL A 101 -10.09 11.47 8.65
C VAL A 101 -9.62 12.83 9.17
N LYS A 102 -8.62 12.85 10.05
CA LYS A 102 -8.01 14.09 10.56
C LYS A 102 -7.40 14.90 9.41
N GLU A 103 -6.65 14.25 8.53
CA GLU A 103 -6.07 14.88 7.35
C GLU A 103 -7.16 15.43 6.41
N ALA A 104 -8.24 14.67 6.17
CA ALA A 104 -9.38 15.10 5.35
C ALA A 104 -10.04 16.39 5.85
N THR A 105 -9.97 16.66 7.17
CA THR A 105 -10.61 17.80 7.83
C THR A 105 -9.63 18.89 8.25
N GLN A 106 -8.36 18.81 7.84
CA GLN A 106 -7.31 19.73 8.26
C GLN A 106 -7.57 21.18 7.78
N ASP A 107 -8.02 21.33 6.53
CA ASP A 107 -8.21 22.63 5.88
C ASP A 107 -9.64 23.15 5.93
N SER A 108 -10.62 22.28 6.22
CA SER A 108 -12.04 22.64 6.25
C SER A 108 -12.86 21.63 7.05
N GLU A 109 -13.96 22.08 7.64
CA GLU A 109 -14.95 21.19 8.25
C GLU A 109 -15.60 20.31 7.16
N ARG A 110 -15.92 19.07 7.54
CA ARG A 110 -16.60 18.11 6.67
C ARG A 110 -17.97 18.64 6.23
N ASP A 111 -18.23 18.67 4.94
CA ASP A 111 -19.50 19.06 4.37
C ASP A 111 -20.37 17.85 3.93
N LYS A 112 -21.60 18.12 3.49
CA LYS A 112 -22.50 17.07 2.97
C LYS A 112 -22.00 16.46 1.66
N VAL A 113 -21.26 17.22 0.87
CA VAL A 113 -20.71 16.77 -0.41
C VAL A 113 -19.59 15.77 -0.17
N ASP A 114 -18.75 15.99 0.85
CA ASP A 114 -17.69 15.05 1.26
C ASP A 114 -18.27 13.69 1.65
N LEU A 115 -19.38 13.68 2.41
CA LEU A 115 -20.08 12.45 2.79
C LEU A 115 -20.70 11.74 1.58
N ILE A 116 -21.24 12.50 0.62
CA ILE A 116 -21.76 11.92 -0.64
C ILE A 116 -20.61 11.28 -1.42
N TRP A 117 -19.47 11.97 -1.56
CA TRP A 117 -18.28 11.43 -2.21
C TRP A 117 -17.80 10.14 -1.53
N PHE A 118 -17.76 10.12 -0.19
CA PHE A 118 -17.40 8.93 0.57
C PHE A 118 -18.34 7.76 0.25
N TRP A 119 -19.67 7.94 0.43
CA TRP A 119 -20.61 6.83 0.26
C TRP A 119 -20.73 6.36 -1.19
N VAL A 120 -20.75 7.28 -2.15
CA VAL A 120 -20.77 6.93 -3.58
C VAL A 120 -19.50 6.15 -3.94
N THR A 121 -18.34 6.63 -3.52
CA THR A 121 -17.08 5.93 -3.77
C THR A 121 -17.04 4.58 -3.09
N PHE A 122 -17.45 4.48 -1.81
CA PHE A 122 -17.48 3.23 -1.07
C PHE A 122 -18.33 2.16 -1.75
N ILE A 123 -19.53 2.53 -2.18
CA ILE A 123 -20.47 1.61 -2.85
C ILE A 123 -19.93 1.24 -4.24
N VAL A 124 -19.54 2.24 -5.04
CA VAL A 124 -19.07 2.03 -6.42
C VAL A 124 -17.77 1.22 -6.43
N SER A 125 -16.79 1.56 -5.56
CA SER A 125 -15.55 0.78 -5.48
C SER A 125 -15.79 -0.61 -4.90
N GLY A 126 -16.62 -0.77 -3.88
CA GLY A 126 -16.96 -2.06 -3.31
C GLY A 126 -17.64 -2.99 -4.34
N ILE A 127 -18.68 -2.50 -4.99
CA ILE A 127 -19.37 -3.27 -6.05
C ILE A 127 -18.44 -3.47 -7.26
N GLY A 128 -17.73 -2.44 -7.68
CA GLY A 128 -16.84 -2.50 -8.85
C GLY A 128 -15.69 -3.48 -8.65
N LEU A 129 -15.01 -3.44 -7.50
CA LEU A 129 -13.93 -4.39 -7.18
C LEU A 129 -14.46 -5.82 -7.00
N TYR A 130 -15.64 -5.99 -6.37
CA TYR A 130 -16.27 -7.31 -6.25
C TYR A 130 -16.67 -7.88 -7.61
N ALA A 131 -17.32 -7.07 -8.45
CA ALA A 131 -17.71 -7.45 -9.81
C ALA A 131 -16.50 -7.74 -10.70
N LEU A 132 -15.43 -6.92 -10.59
CA LEU A 132 -14.18 -7.14 -11.30
C LEU A 132 -13.60 -8.52 -10.97
N ASN A 133 -13.58 -8.89 -9.70
CA ASN A 133 -13.13 -10.20 -9.24
C ASN A 133 -13.98 -11.35 -9.81
N PHE A 134 -15.30 -11.13 -9.93
CA PHE A 134 -16.23 -12.13 -10.45
C PHE A 134 -16.12 -12.31 -11.97
N VAL A 135 -15.88 -11.19 -12.69
CA VAL A 135 -15.81 -11.18 -14.17
C VAL A 135 -14.42 -11.54 -14.68
N VAL A 136 -13.38 -11.02 -14.02
CA VAL A 136 -11.99 -11.18 -14.46
C VAL A 136 -11.31 -12.35 -13.74
N GLY A 137 -11.80 -12.72 -12.55
CA GLY A 137 -11.12 -13.67 -11.66
C GLY A 137 -9.79 -13.07 -11.14
N SER A 138 -8.88 -13.94 -10.71
CA SER A 138 -7.49 -13.54 -10.44
C SER A 138 -6.76 -13.30 -11.75
N LEU A 139 -6.06 -12.19 -11.84
CA LEU A 139 -5.17 -11.92 -12.97
C LEU A 139 -4.00 -12.92 -12.95
N ASN A 140 -3.73 -13.52 -14.10
CA ASN A 140 -2.53 -14.33 -14.25
C ASN A 140 -1.29 -13.45 -14.11
N ALA A 141 -0.29 -13.97 -13.40
CA ALA A 141 1.02 -13.33 -13.33
C ALA A 141 1.61 -13.23 -14.75
N SER A 142 1.78 -12.03 -15.23
CA SER A 142 2.28 -11.72 -16.57
C SER A 142 2.99 -10.37 -16.57
N PHE A 143 3.74 -10.10 -17.61
CA PHE A 143 4.42 -8.81 -17.78
C PHE A 143 3.44 -7.63 -17.70
N THR A 144 2.29 -7.74 -18.36
CA THR A 144 1.27 -6.69 -18.37
C THR A 144 0.56 -6.52 -17.02
N SER A 145 0.24 -7.61 -16.33
CA SER A 145 -0.36 -7.52 -14.99
C SER A 145 0.61 -6.95 -13.95
N PHE A 146 1.91 -7.20 -14.10
CA PHE A 146 2.91 -6.56 -13.24
C PHE A 146 3.17 -5.08 -13.58
N ILE A 147 2.93 -4.61 -14.82
CA ILE A 147 2.85 -3.18 -15.11
C ILE A 147 1.69 -2.55 -14.33
N LEU A 148 0.50 -3.19 -14.31
CA LEU A 148 -0.62 -2.73 -13.50
C LEU A 148 -0.27 -2.73 -12.00
N ALA A 149 0.38 -3.78 -11.51
CA ALA A 149 0.84 -3.85 -10.12
C ALA A 149 1.76 -2.66 -9.78
N GLY A 150 2.71 -2.35 -10.65
CA GLY A 150 3.60 -1.19 -10.51
C GLY A 150 2.85 0.14 -10.49
N ALA A 151 1.84 0.29 -11.34
CA ALA A 151 0.97 1.46 -11.36
C ALA A 151 0.22 1.64 -10.02
N LEU A 152 -0.35 0.56 -9.48
CA LEU A 152 -1.04 0.57 -8.18
C LEU A 152 -0.09 0.90 -7.03
N LEU A 153 1.12 0.32 -7.02
CA LEU A 153 2.15 0.63 -6.02
C LEU A 153 2.53 2.11 -6.06
N ALA A 154 2.67 2.68 -7.24
CA ALA A 154 2.97 4.11 -7.41
C ALA A 154 1.83 5.03 -6.94
N LEU A 155 0.57 4.62 -7.11
CA LEU A 155 -0.56 5.34 -6.52
C LEU A 155 -0.47 5.39 -4.99
N GLY A 156 -0.01 4.32 -4.34
CA GLY A 156 0.24 4.32 -2.90
C GLY A 156 1.38 5.26 -2.44
N ILE A 157 2.28 5.64 -3.35
CA ILE A 157 3.29 6.68 -3.09
C ILE A 157 2.69 8.08 -3.25
N LEU A 158 1.88 8.28 -4.29
CA LEU A 158 1.27 9.57 -4.62
C LEU A 158 0.15 9.95 -3.67
N VAL A 159 -0.57 8.96 -3.17
CA VAL A 159 -1.78 9.11 -2.36
C VAL A 159 -1.47 8.69 -0.92
N PRO A 160 -1.29 9.63 0.01
CA PRO A 160 -1.03 9.29 1.41
C PRO A 160 -2.13 8.39 1.99
N GLY A 161 -1.72 7.35 2.71
CA GLY A 161 -2.65 6.42 3.35
C GLY A 161 -3.30 5.37 2.43
N LEU A 162 -3.14 5.46 1.11
CA LEU A 162 -3.56 4.40 0.21
C LEU A 162 -2.61 3.20 0.34
N SER A 163 -3.16 2.04 0.69
CA SER A 163 -2.41 0.78 0.68
C SER A 163 -2.71 0.00 -0.61
N PRO A 164 -1.83 0.02 -1.61
CA PRO A 164 -2.07 -0.67 -2.87
C PRO A 164 -2.07 -2.18 -2.73
N SER A 165 -1.47 -2.72 -1.69
CA SER A 165 -1.41 -4.17 -1.44
C SER A 165 -2.80 -4.82 -1.34
N ASN A 166 -3.81 -4.09 -0.83
CA ASN A 166 -5.19 -4.58 -0.83
C ASN A 166 -5.73 -4.81 -2.24
N LEU A 167 -5.47 -3.87 -3.15
CA LEU A 167 -5.90 -3.99 -4.55
C LEU A 167 -5.17 -5.14 -5.24
N LEU A 168 -3.88 -5.32 -4.94
CA LEU A 168 -3.10 -6.45 -5.46
C LEU A 168 -3.62 -7.79 -4.95
N LEU A 169 -4.02 -7.89 -3.66
CA LEU A 169 -4.67 -9.08 -3.10
C LEU A 169 -5.99 -9.38 -3.81
N ILE A 170 -6.84 -8.36 -4.01
CA ILE A 170 -8.11 -8.51 -4.73
C ILE A 170 -7.89 -8.98 -6.17
N LEU A 171 -6.86 -8.50 -6.84
CA LEU A 171 -6.52 -8.88 -8.21
C LEU A 171 -5.76 -10.21 -8.31
N GLY A 172 -5.40 -10.85 -7.19
CA GLY A 172 -4.61 -12.08 -7.18
C GLY A 172 -3.16 -11.90 -7.61
N LEU A 173 -2.64 -10.69 -7.54
CA LEU A 173 -1.27 -10.34 -7.97
C LEU A 173 -0.28 -10.22 -6.81
N TYR A 174 -0.77 -10.24 -5.56
CA TYR A 174 0.08 -9.94 -4.41
C TYR A 174 1.08 -11.08 -4.15
N THR A 175 0.62 -12.32 -4.02
CA THR A 175 1.51 -13.48 -3.82
C THR A 175 2.45 -13.72 -5.01
N PRO A 176 1.99 -13.68 -6.29
CA PRO A 176 2.90 -13.75 -7.44
C PRO A 176 3.99 -12.66 -7.43
N MET A 177 3.64 -11.44 -7.03
CA MET A 177 4.59 -10.35 -6.88
C MET A 177 5.65 -10.67 -5.79
N LEU A 178 5.22 -11.16 -4.62
CA LEU A 178 6.13 -11.55 -3.54
C LEU A 178 7.08 -12.68 -3.99
N THR A 179 6.56 -13.66 -4.72
CA THR A 179 7.37 -14.75 -5.29
C THR A 179 8.42 -14.19 -6.25
N GLY A 180 8.06 -13.29 -7.14
CA GLY A 180 9.00 -12.63 -8.05
C GLY A 180 10.05 -11.79 -7.31
N PHE A 181 9.67 -11.13 -6.23
CA PHE A 181 10.60 -10.38 -5.38
C PHE A 181 11.56 -11.30 -4.64
N LYS A 182 11.07 -12.39 -4.07
CA LYS A 182 11.86 -13.42 -3.39
C LYS A 182 12.91 -14.06 -4.30
N THR A 183 12.55 -14.33 -5.54
CA THR A 183 13.43 -14.95 -6.55
C THR A 183 14.31 -13.93 -7.28
N PHE A 184 14.18 -12.64 -6.98
CA PHE A 184 14.86 -11.55 -7.71
C PHE A 184 14.65 -11.59 -9.22
N ASP A 185 13.41 -11.91 -9.65
CA ASP A 185 13.06 -11.96 -11.07
C ASP A 185 13.04 -10.54 -11.67
N LEU A 186 14.21 -10.13 -12.16
CA LEU A 186 14.44 -8.77 -12.68
C LEU A 186 13.59 -8.45 -13.90
N PHE A 187 13.43 -9.38 -14.82
CA PHE A 187 12.76 -9.14 -16.10
C PHE A 187 11.26 -9.44 -16.05
N GLY A 188 10.86 -10.50 -15.35
CA GLY A 188 9.45 -10.88 -15.26
C GLY A 188 8.67 -10.08 -14.22
N THR A 189 9.31 -9.59 -13.16
CA THR A 189 8.63 -8.93 -12.05
C THR A 189 9.11 -7.49 -11.81
N PHE A 190 10.39 -7.27 -11.53
CA PHE A 190 10.87 -5.93 -11.18
C PHE A 190 10.77 -4.93 -12.33
N LEU A 191 11.15 -5.32 -13.53
CA LEU A 191 11.12 -4.44 -14.71
C LEU A 191 9.70 -3.97 -15.04
N PRO A 192 8.69 -4.85 -15.21
CA PRO A 192 7.34 -4.40 -15.52
C PRO A 192 6.73 -3.58 -14.37
N ILE A 193 6.97 -3.91 -13.10
CA ILE A 193 6.56 -3.10 -11.95
C ILE A 193 7.22 -1.71 -12.03
N GLY A 194 8.51 -1.64 -12.32
CA GLY A 194 9.24 -0.39 -12.49
C GLY A 194 8.68 0.48 -13.62
N ILE A 195 8.34 -0.11 -14.75
CA ILE A 195 7.71 0.59 -15.89
C ILE A 195 6.35 1.15 -15.48
N GLY A 196 5.49 0.34 -14.86
CA GLY A 196 4.16 0.76 -14.41
C GLY A 196 4.24 1.88 -13.36
N ALA A 197 5.15 1.73 -12.40
CA ALA A 197 5.36 2.74 -11.37
C ALA A 197 5.87 4.06 -11.96
N ALA A 198 6.89 4.02 -12.82
CA ALA A 198 7.44 5.22 -13.46
C ALA A 198 6.39 5.95 -14.32
N ALA A 199 5.65 5.21 -15.14
CA ALA A 199 4.58 5.77 -15.97
C ALA A 199 3.51 6.47 -15.11
N THR A 200 3.07 5.83 -14.03
CA THR A 200 2.05 6.38 -13.12
C THR A 200 2.58 7.61 -12.39
N LEU A 201 3.80 7.60 -11.87
CA LEU A 201 4.40 8.76 -11.23
C LEU A 201 4.49 9.95 -12.20
N ILE A 202 4.90 9.74 -13.44
CA ILE A 202 5.02 10.81 -14.45
C ILE A 202 3.65 11.39 -14.81
N ILE A 203 2.65 10.52 -15.05
CA ILE A 203 1.34 10.95 -15.54
C ILE A 203 0.49 11.54 -14.42
N PHE A 204 0.45 10.89 -13.27
CA PHE A 204 -0.51 11.21 -12.21
C PHE A 204 0.02 12.16 -11.12
N SER A 205 1.34 12.38 -11.02
CA SER A 205 1.87 13.27 -9.98
C SER A 205 1.29 14.68 -10.04
N LYS A 206 1.24 15.28 -11.23
CA LYS A 206 0.68 16.62 -11.43
C LYS A 206 -0.83 16.67 -11.19
N LEU A 207 -1.54 15.64 -11.64
CA LEU A 207 -3.00 15.53 -11.43
C LEU A 207 -3.31 15.38 -9.95
N MET A 208 -2.56 14.55 -9.23
CA MET A 208 -2.75 14.34 -7.79
C MET A 208 -2.41 15.59 -6.99
N ASP A 209 -1.31 16.27 -7.31
CA ASP A 209 -0.95 17.56 -6.69
C ASP A 209 -2.07 18.60 -6.88
N TYR A 210 -2.60 18.73 -8.08
CA TYR A 210 -3.73 19.61 -8.36
C TYR A 210 -5.00 19.21 -7.57
N ALA A 211 -5.34 17.93 -7.61
CA ALA A 211 -6.54 17.43 -6.92
C ALA A 211 -6.46 17.62 -5.39
N LEU A 212 -5.30 17.36 -4.79
CA LEU A 212 -5.06 17.58 -3.37
C LEU A 212 -5.10 19.07 -2.97
N ARG A 213 -4.61 19.97 -3.83
CA ARG A 213 -4.66 21.42 -3.54
C ARG A 213 -6.05 22.01 -3.67
N VAL A 214 -6.85 21.55 -4.65
CA VAL A 214 -8.15 22.16 -4.96
C VAL A 214 -9.31 21.45 -4.25
N TYR A 215 -9.21 20.13 -4.09
CA TYR A 215 -10.29 19.27 -3.58
C TYR A 215 -9.83 18.40 -2.41
N HIS A 216 -8.98 18.92 -1.53
CA HIS A 216 -8.31 18.18 -0.45
C HIS A 216 -9.27 17.26 0.32
N SER A 217 -10.31 17.78 0.94
CA SER A 217 -11.28 17.01 1.73
C SER A 217 -11.95 15.91 0.90
N ARG A 218 -12.40 16.22 -0.33
CA ARG A 218 -13.07 15.24 -1.21
C ARG A 218 -12.14 14.10 -1.64
N VAL A 219 -10.88 14.43 -1.95
CA VAL A 219 -9.86 13.43 -2.31
C VAL A 219 -9.62 12.50 -1.15
N TYR A 220 -9.47 13.01 0.07
CA TYR A 220 -9.30 12.15 1.25
C TYR A 220 -10.53 11.31 1.55
N HIS A 221 -11.76 11.84 1.41
CA HIS A 221 -12.98 11.04 1.56
C HIS A 221 -13.08 9.93 0.50
N PHE A 222 -12.67 10.21 -0.73
CA PHE A 222 -12.52 9.21 -1.80
C PHE A 222 -11.51 8.12 -1.42
N ILE A 223 -10.33 8.49 -0.90
CA ILE A 223 -9.28 7.58 -0.47
C ILE A 223 -9.77 6.68 0.68
N ILE A 224 -10.36 7.27 1.72
CA ILE A 224 -10.89 6.54 2.87
C ILE A 224 -11.94 5.52 2.42
N ALA A 225 -12.81 5.91 1.49
CA ALA A 225 -13.85 5.05 0.95
C ALA A 225 -13.27 3.83 0.21
N ILE A 226 -12.30 4.02 -0.69
CA ILE A 226 -11.61 2.92 -1.39
C ILE A 226 -10.87 2.02 -0.40
N VAL A 227 -10.15 2.59 0.54
CA VAL A 227 -9.38 1.86 1.55
C VAL A 227 -10.29 0.98 2.38
N LEU A 228 -11.43 1.51 2.87
CA LEU A 228 -12.38 0.74 3.67
C LEU A 228 -13.10 -0.32 2.83
N SER A 229 -13.56 0.00 1.61
CA SER A 229 -14.24 -0.96 0.76
C SER A 229 -13.32 -2.10 0.33
N SER A 230 -12.08 -1.82 -0.06
CA SER A 230 -11.10 -2.85 -0.41
C SER A 230 -10.70 -3.70 0.80
N THR A 231 -10.58 -3.10 1.99
CA THR A 231 -10.28 -3.83 3.24
C THR A 231 -11.40 -4.81 3.60
N LEU A 232 -12.66 -4.43 3.41
CA LEU A 232 -13.77 -5.36 3.60
C LEU A 232 -13.73 -6.51 2.59
N LEU A 233 -13.40 -6.22 1.33
CA LEU A 233 -13.38 -7.23 0.28
C LEU A 233 -12.30 -8.30 0.48
N ILE A 234 -11.13 -7.98 1.02
CA ILE A 234 -10.10 -9.01 1.30
C ILE A 234 -10.52 -9.98 2.41
N LEU A 235 -11.52 -9.62 3.23
CA LEU A 235 -12.07 -10.46 4.29
C LEU A 235 -13.30 -11.27 3.84
N ILE A 236 -13.81 -11.05 2.62
CA ILE A 236 -14.96 -11.77 2.07
C ILE A 236 -14.46 -12.90 1.16
N PRO A 237 -14.84 -14.17 1.43
CA PRO A 237 -14.47 -15.27 0.55
C PRO A 237 -14.99 -15.05 -0.87
N ASN A 238 -14.12 -15.30 -1.86
CA ASN A 238 -14.46 -15.19 -3.28
C ASN A 238 -13.87 -16.36 -4.05
N ALA A 239 -14.72 -17.23 -4.57
CA ALA A 239 -14.31 -18.44 -5.29
C ALA A 239 -13.53 -18.15 -6.61
N GLY A 240 -13.64 -16.95 -7.16
CA GLY A 240 -12.94 -16.55 -8.38
C GLY A 240 -11.48 -16.08 -8.16
N ASN A 241 -11.05 -15.94 -6.90
CA ASN A 241 -9.74 -15.43 -6.56
C ASN A 241 -8.90 -16.47 -5.82
N ALA A 242 -7.74 -16.83 -6.38
CA ALA A 242 -6.83 -17.80 -5.77
C ALA A 242 -6.24 -17.33 -4.42
N GLU A 243 -6.17 -16.01 -4.19
CA GLU A 243 -5.70 -15.40 -2.93
C GLU A 243 -6.84 -15.09 -1.96
N SER A 244 -8.08 -15.52 -2.27
CA SER A 244 -9.23 -15.29 -1.43
C SER A 244 -9.10 -15.99 -0.08
N ILE A 245 -9.54 -15.28 0.96
CA ILE A 245 -9.55 -15.81 2.33
C ILE A 245 -10.42 -17.08 2.43
N ASN A 246 -9.92 -18.07 3.15
CA ASN A 246 -10.62 -19.32 3.38
C ASN A 246 -10.81 -19.55 4.89
N TYR A 247 -12.05 -19.57 5.34
CA TYR A 247 -12.42 -19.81 6.73
C TYR A 247 -12.69 -21.28 7.07
N SER A 248 -12.57 -22.19 6.09
CA SER A 248 -12.85 -23.61 6.33
C SER A 248 -11.88 -24.21 7.35
N GLY A 249 -12.40 -25.01 8.27
CA GLY A 249 -11.59 -25.69 9.29
C GLY A 249 -11.20 -24.83 10.49
N LEU A 250 -11.68 -23.60 10.64
CA LEU A 250 -11.42 -22.77 11.80
C LEU A 250 -12.21 -23.30 13.02
N SER A 251 -11.50 -23.42 14.16
CA SER A 251 -12.08 -23.72 15.48
C SER A 251 -12.52 -22.44 16.21
N LEU A 252 -13.29 -22.58 17.29
CA LEU A 252 -13.63 -21.44 18.16
C LEU A 252 -12.38 -20.70 18.67
N VAL A 253 -11.33 -21.45 19.01
CA VAL A 253 -10.03 -20.86 19.41
C VAL A 253 -9.41 -20.03 18.29
N SER A 254 -9.56 -20.47 17.04
CA SER A 254 -9.05 -19.72 15.89
C SER A 254 -9.69 -18.33 15.77
N TYR A 255 -11.00 -18.20 16.06
CA TYR A 255 -11.67 -16.89 16.05
C TYR A 255 -11.17 -15.95 17.15
N VAL A 256 -10.82 -16.48 18.33
CA VAL A 256 -10.20 -15.69 19.40
C VAL A 256 -8.81 -15.19 18.95
N ILE A 257 -8.03 -16.04 18.29
CA ILE A 257 -6.71 -15.68 17.76
C ILE A 257 -6.86 -14.63 16.66
N VAL A 258 -7.85 -14.77 15.76
CA VAL A 258 -8.18 -13.76 14.74
C VAL A 258 -8.49 -12.41 15.37
N ALA A 259 -9.35 -12.38 16.40
CA ALA A 259 -9.67 -11.15 17.13
C ALA A 259 -8.44 -10.50 17.77
N PHE A 260 -7.53 -11.33 18.34
CA PHE A 260 -6.28 -10.85 18.88
C PHE A 260 -5.39 -10.20 17.80
N PHE A 261 -5.17 -10.87 16.67
CA PHE A 261 -4.37 -10.33 15.56
C PHE A 261 -4.98 -9.09 14.92
N PHE A 262 -6.31 -9.04 14.82
CA PHE A 262 -7.03 -7.85 14.38
C PHE A 262 -6.81 -6.66 15.32
N ALA A 263 -6.95 -6.86 16.62
CA ALA A 263 -6.70 -5.83 17.63
C ALA A 263 -5.22 -5.37 17.64
N LEU A 264 -4.28 -6.31 17.49
CA LEU A 264 -2.86 -6.02 17.34
C LEU A 264 -2.60 -5.18 16.07
N GLY A 265 -3.25 -5.52 14.97
CA GLY A 265 -3.21 -4.74 13.72
C GLY A 265 -3.70 -3.31 13.97
N ILE A 266 -4.87 -3.12 14.58
CA ILE A 266 -5.41 -1.79 14.90
C ILE A 266 -4.40 -0.99 15.72
N TRP A 267 -3.84 -1.59 16.75
CA TRP A 267 -2.84 -0.93 17.60
C TRP A 267 -1.61 -0.49 16.78
N LEU A 268 -1.09 -1.37 15.91
CA LEU A 268 0.03 -1.05 15.02
C LEU A 268 -0.31 0.10 14.06
N GLY A 269 -1.50 0.08 13.45
CA GLY A 269 -1.96 1.15 12.57
C GLY A 269 -2.07 2.50 13.27
N ILE A 270 -2.65 2.54 14.46
CA ILE A 270 -2.73 3.76 15.29
C ILE A 270 -1.32 4.24 15.66
N TRP A 271 -0.45 3.34 16.10
CA TRP A 271 0.92 3.69 16.47
C TRP A 271 1.70 4.28 15.30
N MET A 272 1.59 3.68 14.11
CA MET A 272 2.21 4.20 12.89
C MET A 272 1.67 5.59 12.51
N SER A 273 0.35 5.81 12.60
CA SER A 273 -0.27 7.11 12.34
C SER A 273 0.20 8.20 13.31
N GLN A 274 0.36 7.86 14.60
CA GLN A 274 0.91 8.79 15.59
C GLN A 274 2.37 9.15 15.32
N LEU A 275 3.15 8.20 14.81
CA LEU A 275 4.52 8.47 14.38
C LEU A 275 4.53 9.40 13.16
N GLU A 276 3.65 9.21 12.19
CA GLU A 276 3.51 10.10 11.04
C GLU A 276 3.20 11.54 11.48
N ASP A 277 2.20 11.72 12.34
CA ASP A 277 1.82 13.05 12.87
C ASP A 277 2.98 13.76 13.60
N LYS A 278 3.89 13.00 14.21
CA LYS A 278 5.05 13.54 14.92
C LYS A 278 6.16 14.02 13.98
N TYR A 279 6.26 13.46 12.78
CA TYR A 279 7.35 13.73 11.84
C TYR A 279 6.91 14.49 10.58
N LYS A 280 5.61 14.86 10.45
CA LYS A 280 5.09 15.90 9.56
C LYS A 280 5.37 17.28 10.14
#